data_00b77f659803da766c47a8d8673057eb
#
_entry.id   00b77f659803da766c47a8d8673057eb
#
_cell.length_a   1.000
_cell.length_b   1.000
_cell.length_c   1.000
_cell.angle_alpha   90.00
_cell.angle_beta   90.00
_cell.angle_gamma   90.00
#
_symmetry.space_group_name_H-M   'P 1'
#
loop_
_entity.id
_entity.type
_entity.pdbx_description
1 polymer ?
#
loop_
_entity_poly.entity_id
_entity_poly.type
_entity_poly.pdbx_seq_one_letter_code
_entity_poly.pdbx_strand_id
1 'polypeptide(L)'
;MARHRIYSMSFASVYPHYVAKAEKKGRSKAEVDQIISWLTGYDQHELQEQIDKKTDFETFFAEAPRLNPSRSLIKGVVCGIRVEEIEEPTMREIRYLDKLVDELARGRPMDKILRKN
;
A
#
# COMPACT_ATOMS: atom_id res chain seq x y z
N MET A 1 8.09 23.59 -7.11
CA MET A 1 8.44 22.69 -6.04
C MET A 1 8.61 21.28 -6.56
N ALA A 2 9.71 20.62 -6.19
CA ALA A 2 9.95 19.27 -6.69
C ALA A 2 8.99 18.27 -6.03
N ARG A 3 8.35 17.42 -6.85
CA ARG A 3 7.51 16.34 -6.36
C ARG A 3 8.39 15.14 -6.02
N HIS A 4 7.96 14.32 -5.09
CA HIS A 4 8.65 13.07 -4.80
C HIS A 4 8.65 12.18 -6.05
N ARG A 5 9.80 11.61 -6.34
CA ARG A 5 10.00 10.75 -7.50
C ARG A 5 9.01 9.57 -7.50
N ILE A 6 8.67 9.06 -6.32
CA ILE A 6 7.76 7.92 -6.16
C ILE A 6 6.39 8.20 -6.79
N TYR A 7 5.94 9.45 -6.82
CA TYR A 7 4.63 9.79 -7.37
C TYR A 7 4.50 9.43 -8.85
N SER A 8 5.58 9.60 -9.61
CA SER A 8 5.58 9.30 -11.04
C SER A 8 6.03 7.88 -11.36
N MET A 9 6.47 7.12 -10.37
CA MET A 9 6.81 5.72 -10.59
C MET A 9 5.55 4.90 -10.77
N SER A 10 5.59 3.92 -11.68
CA SER A 10 4.42 3.06 -11.88
C SER A 10 4.24 2.14 -10.66
N PHE A 11 2.99 1.91 -10.29
CA PHE A 11 2.67 0.94 -9.25
C PHE A 11 3.23 -0.44 -9.64
N ALA A 12 3.17 -0.78 -10.95
CA ALA A 12 3.67 -2.05 -11.47
C ALA A 12 5.17 -2.26 -11.19
N SER A 13 5.96 -1.17 -11.15
CA SER A 13 7.40 -1.30 -10.90
C SER A 13 7.72 -1.58 -9.44
N VAL A 14 6.83 -1.20 -8.53
CA VAL A 14 7.04 -1.37 -7.08
C VAL A 14 6.31 -2.60 -6.53
N TYR A 15 5.18 -2.97 -7.14
CA TYR A 15 4.38 -4.10 -6.69
C TYR A 15 5.18 -5.40 -6.50
N PRO A 16 6.09 -5.79 -7.42
CA PRO A 16 6.88 -7.01 -7.22
C PRO A 16 7.76 -6.96 -5.97
N HIS A 17 8.19 -5.77 -5.56
CA HIS A 17 8.99 -5.61 -4.36
C HIS A 17 8.17 -5.89 -3.10
N TYR A 18 6.90 -5.48 -3.09
CA TYR A 18 5.99 -5.79 -1.99
C TYR A 18 5.79 -7.31 -1.88
N VAL A 19 5.55 -7.95 -3.02
CA VAL A 19 5.34 -9.40 -3.07
C VAL A 19 6.61 -10.13 -2.60
N ALA A 20 7.77 -9.72 -3.11
CA ALA A 20 9.05 -10.34 -2.74
C ALA A 20 9.32 -10.19 -1.24
N LYS A 21 9.04 -9.02 -0.68
CA LYS A 21 9.26 -8.77 0.75
C LYS A 21 8.40 -9.71 1.61
N ALA A 22 7.14 -9.91 1.20
CA ALA A 22 6.23 -10.81 1.91
C ALA A 22 6.66 -12.27 1.76
N GLU A 23 6.96 -12.69 0.54
CA GLU A 23 7.32 -14.08 0.27
C GLU A 23 8.62 -14.49 0.98
N LYS A 24 9.55 -13.58 1.08
CA LYS A 24 10.81 -13.80 1.79
C LYS A 24 10.59 -14.18 3.25
N LYS A 25 9.46 -13.75 3.82
CA LYS A 25 9.09 -14.02 5.21
C LYS A 25 8.00 -15.08 5.34
N GLY A 26 7.74 -15.83 4.27
CA GLY A 26 6.76 -16.90 4.30
C GLY A 26 5.31 -16.45 4.15
N ARG A 27 5.08 -15.20 3.77
CA ARG A 27 3.73 -14.71 3.48
C ARG A 27 3.46 -14.81 1.97
N SER A 28 2.21 -14.63 1.56
CA SER A 28 1.82 -14.90 0.18
C SER A 28 1.50 -13.63 -0.61
N LYS A 29 1.57 -13.75 -1.94
CA LYS A 29 1.11 -12.71 -2.86
C LYS A 29 -0.38 -12.39 -2.61
N ALA A 30 -1.19 -13.42 -2.34
CA ALA A 30 -2.61 -13.24 -2.05
C ALA A 30 -2.84 -12.34 -0.83
N GLU A 31 -1.99 -12.46 0.18
CA GLU A 31 -2.08 -11.61 1.36
C GLU A 31 -1.70 -10.16 1.04
N VAL A 32 -0.69 -9.94 0.19
CA VAL A 32 -0.33 -8.60 -0.28
C VAL A 32 -1.50 -8.00 -1.04
N ASP A 33 -2.10 -8.76 -1.95
CA ASP A 33 -3.25 -8.30 -2.74
C ASP A 33 -4.44 -7.97 -1.86
N GLN A 34 -4.66 -8.75 -0.81
CA GLN A 34 -5.73 -8.49 0.15
C GLN A 34 -5.51 -7.16 0.89
N ILE A 35 -4.28 -6.88 1.26
CA ILE A 35 -3.91 -5.60 1.89
C ILE A 35 -4.20 -4.44 0.94
N ILE A 36 -3.80 -4.56 -0.31
CA ILE A 36 -4.01 -3.51 -1.31
C ILE A 36 -5.50 -3.28 -1.54
N SER A 37 -6.27 -4.36 -1.68
CA SER A 37 -7.73 -4.26 -1.85
C SER A 37 -8.41 -3.61 -0.65
N TRP A 38 -7.97 -3.95 0.55
CA TRP A 38 -8.50 -3.34 1.77
C TRP A 38 -8.24 -1.83 1.78
N LEU A 39 -7.04 -1.42 1.42
CA LEU A 39 -6.63 -0.02 1.48
C LEU A 39 -7.33 0.83 0.41
N THR A 40 -7.45 0.31 -0.80
CA THR A 40 -7.82 1.10 -1.98
C THR A 40 -9.23 0.82 -2.52
N GLY A 41 -9.78 -0.35 -2.22
CA GLY A 41 -11.05 -0.78 -2.80
C GLY A 41 -10.93 -1.40 -4.18
N TYR A 42 -9.73 -1.48 -4.77
CA TYR A 42 -9.55 -2.21 -6.03
C TYR A 42 -9.79 -3.70 -5.79
N ASP A 43 -10.62 -4.33 -6.62
CA ASP A 43 -10.72 -5.79 -6.60
C ASP A 43 -9.56 -6.39 -7.40
N GLN A 44 -9.50 -7.71 -7.46
CA GLN A 44 -8.37 -8.40 -8.11
C GLN A 44 -8.25 -8.03 -9.59
N HIS A 45 -9.38 -7.93 -10.28
CA HIS A 45 -9.41 -7.56 -11.70
C HIS A 45 -8.97 -6.12 -11.90
N GLU A 46 -9.50 -5.21 -11.08
CA GLU A 46 -9.16 -3.79 -11.16
C GLU A 46 -7.69 -3.55 -10.81
N LEU A 47 -7.18 -4.28 -9.81
CA LEU A 47 -5.76 -4.19 -9.45
C LEU A 47 -4.87 -4.62 -10.61
N GLN A 48 -5.22 -5.74 -11.26
CA GLN A 48 -4.46 -6.22 -12.40
C GLN A 48 -4.48 -5.22 -13.55
N GLU A 49 -5.60 -4.53 -13.77
CA GLU A 49 -5.68 -3.48 -14.77
C GLU A 49 -4.70 -2.34 -14.48
N GLN A 50 -4.57 -1.94 -13.22
CA GLN A 50 -3.65 -0.87 -12.84
C GLN A 50 -2.20 -1.29 -13.10
N ILE A 51 -1.88 -2.54 -12.84
CA ILE A 51 -0.56 -3.10 -13.11
C ILE A 51 -0.29 -3.11 -14.61
N ASP A 52 -1.24 -3.58 -15.40
CA ASP A 52 -1.11 -3.69 -16.87
C ASP A 52 -0.96 -2.31 -17.52
N LYS A 53 -1.67 -1.32 -17.02
CA LYS A 53 -1.61 0.06 -17.53
C LYS A 53 -0.37 0.81 -17.05
N LYS A 54 0.37 0.24 -16.10
CA LYS A 54 1.53 0.90 -15.48
C LYS A 54 1.17 2.24 -14.88
N THR A 55 0.00 2.29 -14.23
CA THR A 55 -0.50 3.50 -13.56
C THR A 55 0.50 4.00 -12.53
N ASP A 56 0.80 5.30 -12.52
CA ASP A 56 1.70 5.85 -11.51
C ASP A 56 1.03 5.88 -10.12
N PHE A 57 1.86 6.01 -9.08
CA PHE A 57 1.35 5.97 -7.71
C PHE A 57 0.34 7.06 -7.42
N GLU A 58 0.58 8.26 -7.91
CA GLU A 58 -0.34 9.37 -7.68
C GLU A 58 -1.71 9.08 -8.26
N THR A 59 -1.76 8.63 -9.51
CA THR A 59 -3.00 8.28 -10.19
C THR A 59 -3.65 7.05 -9.55
N PHE A 60 -2.83 6.07 -9.16
CA PHE A 60 -3.30 4.84 -8.53
C PHE A 60 -4.15 5.15 -7.29
N PHE A 61 -3.67 6.03 -6.42
CA PHE A 61 -4.41 6.41 -5.22
C PHE A 61 -5.52 7.42 -5.52
N ALA A 62 -5.32 8.33 -6.48
CA ALA A 62 -6.34 9.31 -6.86
C ALA A 62 -7.58 8.64 -7.45
N GLU A 63 -7.40 7.53 -8.17
CA GLU A 63 -8.49 6.80 -8.81
C GLU A 63 -8.96 5.59 -8.01
N ALA A 64 -8.44 5.40 -6.80
CA ALA A 64 -8.83 4.28 -5.96
C ALA A 64 -10.35 4.31 -5.74
N PRO A 65 -11.05 3.18 -6.00
CA PRO A 65 -12.51 3.16 -5.90
C PRO A 65 -13.04 3.52 -4.52
N ARG A 66 -12.33 3.08 -3.47
CA ARG A 66 -12.80 3.36 -2.11
C ARG A 66 -11.63 3.23 -1.12
N LEU A 67 -10.97 4.35 -0.87
CA LEU A 67 -9.95 4.37 0.18
C LEU A 67 -10.62 4.06 1.53
N ASN A 68 -10.05 3.12 2.26
CA ASN A 68 -10.64 2.64 3.50
C ASN A 68 -10.55 3.71 4.58
N PRO A 69 -11.68 4.14 5.18
CA PRO A 69 -11.64 5.16 6.22
C PRO A 69 -10.87 4.71 7.47
N SER A 70 -10.79 3.40 7.73
CA SER A 70 -10.02 2.87 8.87
C SER A 70 -8.51 2.97 8.67
N ARG A 71 -8.04 3.38 7.48
CA ARG A 71 -6.60 3.53 7.24
C ARG A 71 -5.95 4.56 8.17
N SER A 72 -6.72 5.49 8.68
CA SER A 72 -6.20 6.47 9.64
C SER A 72 -5.78 5.84 10.98
N LEU A 73 -6.18 4.59 11.22
CA LEU A 73 -5.74 3.83 12.39
C LEU A 73 -4.34 3.22 12.20
N ILE A 74 -3.79 3.29 10.98
CA ILE A 74 -2.44 2.82 10.71
C ILE A 74 -1.47 3.82 11.33
N LYS A 75 -0.62 3.34 12.22
CA LYS A 75 0.33 4.20 12.94
C LYS A 75 1.68 3.49 13.06
N GLY A 76 2.69 4.28 13.35
CA GLY A 76 4.02 3.75 13.59
C GLY A 76 5.01 4.19 12.54
N VAL A 77 6.21 3.62 12.62
CA VAL A 77 7.34 4.00 11.77
C VAL A 77 7.48 3.03 10.62
N VAL A 78 7.68 3.56 9.41
CA VAL A 78 8.09 2.81 8.23
C VAL A 78 9.06 3.67 7.45
N CYS A 79 10.14 3.09 6.96
CA CYS A 79 11.17 3.82 6.22
C CYS A 79 11.69 5.04 6.99
N GLY A 80 11.77 4.91 8.34
CA GLY A 80 12.28 5.97 9.20
C GLY A 80 11.33 7.13 9.46
N ILE A 81 10.07 7.02 9.03
CA ILE A 81 9.09 8.11 9.14
C ILE A 81 7.84 7.60 9.85
N ARG A 82 7.28 8.42 10.76
CA ARG A 82 5.98 8.08 11.37
C ARG A 82 4.86 8.42 10.40
N VAL A 83 4.07 7.41 10.04
CA VAL A 83 3.01 7.59 9.03
C VAL A 83 1.97 8.61 9.47
N GLU A 84 1.66 8.66 10.77
CA GLU A 84 0.67 9.59 11.31
C GLU A 84 1.12 11.06 11.25
N GLU A 85 2.40 11.30 10.98
CA GLU A 85 2.96 12.65 10.89
C GLU A 85 3.12 13.14 9.45
N ILE A 86 2.80 12.32 8.46
CA ILE A 86 2.95 12.69 7.06
C ILE A 86 1.78 13.59 6.65
N GLU A 87 2.09 14.81 6.20
CA GLU A 87 1.08 15.80 5.85
C GLU A 87 0.58 15.68 4.40
N GLU A 88 1.45 15.31 3.46
CA GLU A 88 1.07 15.17 2.06
C GLU A 88 0.15 13.95 1.88
N PRO A 89 -1.09 14.15 1.39
CA PRO A 89 -2.05 13.03 1.30
C PRO A 89 -1.55 11.85 0.48
N THR A 90 -1.01 12.08 -0.72
CA THR A 90 -0.53 10.99 -1.57
C THR A 90 0.63 10.24 -0.93
N MET A 91 1.60 10.97 -0.37
CA MET A 91 2.72 10.32 0.31
C MET A 91 2.23 9.51 1.50
N ARG A 92 1.25 10.02 2.24
CA ARG A 92 0.69 9.31 3.39
C ARG A 92 0.05 7.99 2.94
N GLU A 93 -0.70 7.99 1.84
CA GLU A 93 -1.30 6.76 1.32
C GLU A 93 -0.24 5.74 0.92
N ILE A 94 0.83 6.20 0.25
CA ILE A 94 1.94 5.32 -0.13
C ILE A 94 2.58 4.70 1.13
N ARG A 95 2.80 5.51 2.15
CA ARG A 95 3.42 5.02 3.39
C ARG A 95 2.49 4.13 4.21
N TYR A 96 1.18 4.33 4.12
CA TYR A 96 0.24 3.37 4.70
C TYR A 96 0.45 1.99 4.09
N LEU A 97 0.54 1.92 2.76
CA LEU A 97 0.77 0.66 2.08
C LEU A 97 2.10 0.04 2.51
N ASP A 98 3.18 0.83 2.52
CA ASP A 98 4.49 0.37 2.96
C ASP A 98 4.42 -0.21 4.38
N LYS A 99 3.71 0.47 5.28
CA LYS A 99 3.58 0.03 6.68
C LYS A 99 2.82 -1.28 6.78
N LEU A 100 1.73 -1.43 6.03
CA LEU A 100 0.93 -2.66 6.05
C LEU A 100 1.75 -3.85 5.55
N VAL A 101 2.51 -3.67 4.47
CA VAL A 101 3.37 -4.73 3.92
C VAL A 101 4.50 -5.04 4.90
N ASP A 102 5.04 -4.03 5.56
CA ASP A 102 6.07 -4.23 6.59
C ASP A 102 5.53 -5.08 7.74
N GLU A 103 4.32 -4.79 8.20
CA GLU A 103 3.68 -5.57 9.27
C GLU A 103 3.44 -7.01 8.83
N LEU A 104 3.05 -7.22 7.57
CA LEU A 104 2.87 -8.55 7.02
C LEU A 104 4.20 -9.32 7.05
N ALA A 105 5.27 -8.69 6.59
CA ALA A 105 6.59 -9.30 6.56
C ALA A 105 7.12 -9.60 7.96
N ARG A 106 6.70 -8.86 8.97
CA ARG A 106 7.09 -9.10 10.36
C ARG A 106 6.27 -10.19 11.05
N GLY A 107 5.34 -10.80 10.32
CA GLY A 107 4.56 -11.93 10.85
C GLY A 107 3.27 -11.55 11.55
N ARG A 108 2.83 -10.31 11.44
CA ARG A 108 1.59 -9.88 12.07
C ARG A 108 0.40 -10.57 11.41
N PRO A 109 -0.60 -11.03 12.17
CA PRO A 109 -1.78 -11.68 11.56
C PRO A 109 -2.65 -10.68 10.80
N MET A 110 -3.28 -11.15 9.72
CA MET A 110 -4.07 -10.29 8.83
C MET A 110 -5.16 -9.51 9.57
N ASP A 111 -5.83 -10.13 10.52
CA ASP A 111 -6.91 -9.48 11.27
C ASP A 111 -6.40 -8.28 12.11
N LYS A 112 -5.11 -8.24 12.41
CA LYS A 112 -4.49 -7.11 13.10
C LYS A 112 -3.96 -6.08 12.13
N ILE A 113 -3.54 -6.51 10.93
CA ILE A 113 -3.06 -5.59 9.89
C ILE A 113 -4.23 -4.78 9.32
N LEU A 114 -5.34 -5.44 9.05
CA LEU A 114 -6.53 -4.81 8.47
C LEU A 114 -7.39 -4.20 9.59
N ARG A 115 -7.08 -2.94 9.92
CA ARG A 115 -7.71 -2.23 11.04
C ARG A 115 -9.22 -2.14 10.86
N LYS A 116 -9.91 -2.15 12.00
CA LYS A 116 -11.36 -1.99 12.05
C LYS A 116 -11.71 -0.96 13.11
N ASN A 117 -12.74 -0.19 12.82
CA ASN A 117 -13.30 0.71 13.83
C ASN A 117 -14.17 -0.09 14.80
#